data_85242975423d09d967b9c2142881cac5
#
_entry.id   85242975423d09d967b9c2142881cac5
#
_cell.length_a   1.000
_cell.length_b   1.000
_cell.length_c   1.000
_cell.angle_alpha   90.00
_cell.angle_beta   90.00
_cell.angle_gamma   90.00
#
_symmetry.space_group_name_H-M   'P 1'
#
loop_
_entity.id
_entity.type
_entity.pdbx_description
1 polymer ?
#
loop_
_entity_poly.entity_id
_entity_poly.type
_entity_poly.pdbx_seq_one_letter_code
_entity_poly.pdbx_strand_id
1 'polypeptide(L)'
;MSDSFSKVVAILLSVVLMFIIPIFYMREEADRLKQTRIIEEITFFVDGVRNTGILSREDYSRLENVLYHLGGRYRIDMSHYSHMVDESGEGVLYNEVANYEQQIMECFQGEEDYYLKKYDYLKVIIKDSNDQIVAWYGGSVKYEAY
;
A
#
# COMPACT_ATOMS: atom_id res chain seq x y z
N MET A 1 -57.22 8.71 13.49
CA MET A 1 -56.50 7.62 12.80
C MET A 1 -55.08 7.98 12.39
N SER A 2 -54.75 9.22 12.07
CA SER A 2 -53.40 9.65 11.70
C SER A 2 -52.34 9.48 12.79
N ASP A 3 -52.71 9.73 14.08
CA ASP A 3 -51.73 9.63 15.19
C ASP A 3 -51.26 8.21 15.49
N SER A 4 -52.13 7.21 15.32
CA SER A 4 -51.74 5.80 15.53
C SER A 4 -50.83 5.29 14.43
N PHE A 5 -51.10 5.71 13.20
CA PHE A 5 -50.24 5.39 12.04
C PHE A 5 -48.85 6.02 12.16
N SER A 6 -48.79 7.29 12.54
CA SER A 6 -47.53 8.00 12.77
C SER A 6 -46.67 7.35 13.86
N LYS A 7 -47.29 6.87 14.95
CA LYS A 7 -46.57 6.15 16.02
C LYS A 7 -46.04 4.81 15.55
N VAL A 8 -46.78 4.04 14.76
CA VAL A 8 -46.31 2.78 14.20
C VAL A 8 -45.15 2.99 13.24
N VAL A 9 -45.24 4.00 12.36
CA VAL A 9 -44.14 4.36 11.45
C VAL A 9 -42.88 4.80 12.22
N ALA A 10 -43.04 5.61 13.26
CA ALA A 10 -41.94 6.07 14.10
C ALA A 10 -41.23 4.89 14.81
N ILE A 11 -41.98 3.93 15.32
CA ILE A 11 -41.41 2.73 15.95
C ILE A 11 -40.65 1.89 14.92
N LEU A 12 -41.23 1.63 13.75
CA LEU A 12 -40.60 0.89 12.68
C LEU A 12 -39.29 1.55 12.23
N LEU A 13 -39.30 2.87 12.06
CA LEU A 13 -38.12 3.65 11.66
C LEU A 13 -37.02 3.58 12.72
N SER A 14 -37.39 3.66 13.99
CA SER A 14 -36.46 3.54 15.12
C SER A 14 -35.80 2.16 15.17
N VAL A 15 -36.57 1.09 14.95
CA VAL A 15 -36.05 -0.29 14.91
C VAL A 15 -35.08 -0.44 13.73
N VAL A 16 -35.46 0.02 12.53
CA VAL A 16 -34.59 -0.03 11.34
C VAL A 16 -33.29 0.73 11.57
N LEU A 17 -33.34 1.93 12.13
CA LEU A 17 -32.13 2.72 12.43
C LEU A 17 -31.26 2.03 13.48
N MET A 18 -31.83 1.40 14.48
CA MET A 18 -31.09 0.69 15.52
C MET A 18 -30.26 -0.47 14.97
N PHE A 19 -30.69 -1.10 13.86
CA PHE A 19 -29.93 -2.16 13.20
C PHE A 19 -28.98 -1.63 12.12
N ILE A 20 -29.37 -0.60 11.37
CA ILE A 20 -28.58 -0.06 10.26
C ILE A 20 -27.32 0.63 10.77
N ILE A 21 -27.43 1.44 11.83
CA ILE A 21 -26.30 2.20 12.36
C ILE A 21 -25.12 1.30 12.77
N PRO A 22 -25.30 0.24 13.59
CA PRO A 22 -24.19 -0.63 13.96
C PRO A 22 -23.59 -1.37 12.75
N ILE A 23 -24.39 -1.73 11.74
CA ILE A 23 -23.87 -2.40 10.53
C ILE A 23 -22.95 -1.47 9.75
N PHE A 24 -23.31 -0.19 9.60
CA PHE A 24 -22.42 0.80 8.95
C PHE A 24 -21.14 1.00 9.74
N TYR A 25 -21.24 1.10 11.06
CA TYR A 25 -20.07 1.25 11.93
C TYR A 25 -19.11 0.06 11.82
N MET A 26 -19.63 -1.17 11.82
CA MET A 26 -18.82 -2.39 11.68
C MET A 26 -18.12 -2.47 10.31
N ARG A 27 -18.74 -1.98 9.24
CA ARG A 27 -18.12 -1.93 7.92
C ARG A 27 -16.97 -0.93 7.89
N GLU A 28 -17.18 0.27 8.41
CA GLU A 28 -16.14 1.30 8.47
C GLU A 28 -14.95 0.85 9.29
N GLU A 29 -15.18 0.18 10.42
CA GLU A 29 -14.12 -0.39 11.25
C GLU A 29 -13.34 -1.48 10.52
N ALA A 30 -14.03 -2.37 9.80
CA ALA A 30 -13.39 -3.41 9.00
C ALA A 30 -12.51 -2.82 7.89
N ASP A 31 -12.94 -1.75 7.23
CA ASP A 31 -12.16 -1.09 6.19
C ASP A 31 -10.93 -0.37 6.76
N ARG A 32 -11.04 0.25 7.94
CA ARG A 32 -9.90 0.83 8.66
C ARG A 32 -8.86 -0.22 9.06
N LEU A 33 -9.30 -1.37 9.56
CA LEU A 33 -8.41 -2.49 9.90
C LEU A 33 -7.67 -3.01 8.68
N LYS A 34 -8.34 -3.16 7.54
CA LYS A 34 -7.70 -3.53 6.27
C LYS A 34 -6.63 -2.53 5.86
N GLN A 35 -6.95 -1.24 5.91
CA GLN A 35 -6.00 -0.18 5.54
C GLN A 35 -4.78 -0.19 6.47
N THR A 36 -4.98 -0.33 7.78
CA THR A 36 -3.88 -0.44 8.74
C THR A 36 -2.99 -1.63 8.41
N ARG A 37 -3.59 -2.80 8.11
CA ARG A 37 -2.83 -3.99 7.74
C ARG A 37 -2.03 -3.81 6.45
N ILE A 38 -2.60 -3.15 5.44
CA ILE A 38 -1.88 -2.82 4.20
C ILE A 38 -0.65 -1.95 4.49
N ILE A 39 -0.80 -0.92 5.33
CA ILE A 39 0.31 -0.03 5.71
C ILE A 39 1.42 -0.80 6.45
N GLU A 40 1.06 -1.66 7.38
CA GLU A 40 2.01 -2.50 8.11
C GLU A 40 2.82 -3.39 7.16
N GLU A 41 2.17 -4.08 6.23
CA GLU A 41 2.83 -4.98 5.29
C GLU A 41 3.74 -4.23 4.29
N ILE A 42 3.29 -3.08 3.78
CA ILE A 42 4.15 -2.25 2.92
C ILE A 42 5.37 -1.75 3.69
N THR A 43 5.16 -1.29 4.94
CA THR A 43 6.25 -0.81 5.78
C THR A 43 7.27 -1.91 6.02
N PHE A 44 6.81 -3.11 6.36
CA PHE A 44 7.67 -4.26 6.56
C PHE A 44 8.46 -4.62 5.30
N PHE A 45 7.79 -4.64 4.15
CA PHE A 45 8.41 -4.91 2.85
C PHE A 45 9.49 -3.88 2.51
N VAL A 46 9.15 -2.58 2.55
CA VAL A 46 10.09 -1.50 2.21
C VAL A 46 11.26 -1.45 3.20
N ASP A 47 11.00 -1.64 4.49
CA ASP A 47 12.07 -1.66 5.50
C ASP A 47 12.99 -2.87 5.33
N GLY A 48 12.48 -4.01 4.87
CA GLY A 48 13.29 -5.16 4.46
C GLY A 48 14.27 -4.78 3.36
N VAL A 49 13.76 -4.21 2.27
CA VAL A 49 14.57 -3.76 1.13
C VAL A 49 15.58 -2.67 1.54
N ARG A 50 15.18 -1.71 2.36
CA ARG A 50 16.07 -0.63 2.86
C ARG A 50 17.24 -1.16 3.69
N ASN A 51 17.03 -2.26 4.38
CA ASN A 51 18.07 -2.85 5.24
C ASN A 51 19.00 -3.80 4.47
N THR A 52 18.58 -4.35 3.35
CA THR A 52 19.36 -5.29 2.55
C THR A 52 19.90 -4.71 1.25
N GLY A 53 19.24 -3.69 0.70
CA GLY A 53 19.50 -3.18 -0.65
C GLY A 53 19.02 -4.14 -1.76
N ILE A 54 18.28 -5.19 -1.41
CA ILE A 54 17.80 -6.21 -2.34
C ILE A 54 16.27 -6.19 -2.35
N LEU A 55 15.71 -6.07 -3.54
CA LEU A 55 14.31 -6.26 -3.79
C LEU A 55 14.13 -7.63 -4.44
N SER A 56 13.75 -8.63 -3.64
CA SER A 56 13.61 -10.00 -4.11
C SER A 56 12.20 -10.28 -4.64
N ARG A 57 12.12 -11.19 -5.61
CA ARG A 57 10.84 -11.69 -6.12
C ARG A 57 10.03 -12.38 -5.03
N GLU A 58 10.69 -13.07 -4.09
CA GLU A 58 10.03 -13.77 -3.00
C GLU A 58 9.31 -12.80 -2.06
N ASP A 59 9.98 -11.70 -1.65
CA ASP A 59 9.39 -10.65 -0.81
C ASP A 59 8.21 -9.98 -1.50
N TYR A 60 8.33 -9.70 -2.81
CA TYR A 60 7.25 -9.17 -3.61
C TYR A 60 6.04 -10.12 -3.64
N SER A 61 6.27 -11.41 -3.95
CA SER A 61 5.20 -12.42 -3.99
C SER A 61 4.53 -12.59 -2.64
N ARG A 62 5.28 -12.47 -1.54
CA ARG A 62 4.71 -12.48 -0.19
C ARG A 62 3.77 -11.29 0.03
N LEU A 63 4.19 -10.07 -0.34
CA LEU A 63 3.36 -8.87 -0.23
C LEU A 63 2.08 -9.02 -1.08
N GLU A 64 2.21 -9.47 -2.33
CA GLU A 64 1.08 -9.71 -3.23
C GLU A 64 0.08 -10.72 -2.65
N ASN A 65 0.57 -11.83 -2.10
CA ASN A 65 -0.26 -12.84 -1.46
C ASN A 65 -1.02 -12.29 -0.24
N VAL A 66 -0.36 -11.50 0.62
CA VAL A 66 -1.03 -10.88 1.77
C VAL A 66 -2.14 -9.94 1.31
N LEU A 67 -1.87 -9.09 0.32
CA LEU A 67 -2.86 -8.17 -0.24
C LEU A 67 -4.05 -8.92 -0.86
N TYR A 68 -3.79 -10.03 -1.55
CA TYR A 68 -4.85 -10.89 -2.11
C TYR A 68 -5.77 -11.44 -1.02
N HIS A 69 -5.22 -11.90 0.11
CA HIS A 69 -6.00 -12.44 1.23
C HIS A 69 -6.81 -11.38 2.00
N LEU A 70 -6.47 -10.10 1.88
CA LEU A 70 -7.25 -9.00 2.46
C LEU A 70 -8.56 -8.73 1.70
N GLY A 71 -8.82 -9.47 0.61
CA GLY A 71 -10.10 -9.48 -0.08
C GLY A 71 -10.35 -8.31 -1.03
N GLY A 72 -9.28 -7.61 -1.44
CA GLY A 72 -9.32 -6.56 -2.46
C GLY A 72 -8.50 -6.91 -3.70
N ARG A 73 -8.84 -6.29 -4.84
CA ARG A 73 -7.95 -6.28 -5.99
C ARG A 73 -7.04 -5.07 -5.86
N TYR A 74 -5.85 -5.31 -5.37
CA TYR A 74 -4.84 -4.27 -5.21
C TYR A 74 -3.79 -4.37 -6.29
N ARG A 75 -3.30 -3.21 -6.77
CA ARG A 75 -2.14 -3.09 -7.64
C ARG A 75 -0.98 -2.51 -6.86
N ILE A 76 0.18 -3.12 -7.00
CA ILE A 76 1.41 -2.68 -6.37
C ILE A 76 2.22 -1.93 -7.42
N ASP A 77 2.38 -0.63 -7.24
CA ASP A 77 3.26 0.20 -8.07
C ASP A 77 4.54 0.49 -7.27
N MET A 78 5.69 0.33 -7.89
CA MET A 78 6.99 0.60 -7.27
C MET A 78 7.81 1.53 -8.15
N SER A 79 8.53 2.46 -7.54
CA SER A 79 9.46 3.34 -8.22
C SER A 79 10.77 3.41 -7.45
N HIS A 80 11.86 3.26 -8.17
CA HIS A 80 13.22 3.40 -7.67
C HIS A 80 13.79 4.74 -8.13
N TYR A 81 14.30 5.51 -7.19
CA TYR A 81 14.96 6.79 -7.42
C TYR A 81 16.40 6.69 -7.00
N SER A 82 17.32 6.96 -7.94
CA SER A 82 18.74 7.02 -7.63
C SER A 82 19.10 8.31 -6.91
N HIS A 83 19.91 8.17 -5.88
CA HIS A 83 20.48 9.29 -5.15
C HIS A 83 21.62 9.92 -5.97
N MET A 84 21.49 11.20 -6.29
CA MET A 84 22.52 11.98 -6.94
C MET A 84 22.87 13.18 -6.06
N VAL A 85 24.17 13.44 -5.92
CA VAL A 85 24.66 14.66 -5.28
C VAL A 85 24.84 15.71 -6.37
N ASP A 86 24.27 16.89 -6.16
CA ASP A 86 24.46 18.01 -7.09
C ASP A 86 25.95 18.39 -7.18
N GLU A 87 26.41 18.83 -8.36
CA GLU A 87 27.80 19.24 -8.59
C GLU A 87 28.27 20.34 -7.64
N SER A 88 27.34 21.13 -7.08
CA SER A 88 27.62 22.14 -6.05
C SER A 88 27.82 21.55 -4.64
N GLY A 89 27.45 20.28 -4.42
CA GLY A 89 27.56 19.61 -3.12
C GLY A 89 26.54 20.06 -2.08
N GLU A 90 25.60 20.95 -2.43
CA GLU A 90 24.65 21.53 -1.49
C GLU A 90 23.24 20.89 -1.57
N GLY A 91 22.94 20.06 -2.57
CA GLY A 91 21.64 19.47 -2.80
C GLY A 91 21.66 17.97 -3.04
N VAL A 92 20.62 17.28 -2.58
CA VAL A 92 20.36 15.89 -2.91
C VAL A 92 19.24 15.87 -3.95
N LEU A 93 19.54 15.30 -5.11
CA LEU A 93 18.59 15.08 -6.19
C LEU A 93 18.23 13.60 -6.28
N TYR A 94 16.96 13.32 -6.49
CA TYR A 94 16.48 11.97 -6.76
C TYR A 94 15.96 11.89 -8.18
N ASN A 95 16.57 11.04 -9.01
CA ASN A 95 16.07 10.75 -10.35
C ASN A 95 15.43 9.39 -10.39
N GLU A 96 14.22 9.29 -10.93
CA GLU A 96 13.56 8.01 -11.18
C GLU A 96 14.38 7.22 -12.21
N VAL A 97 14.87 6.06 -11.79
CA VAL A 97 15.75 5.19 -12.59
C VAL A 97 14.99 3.99 -13.10
N ALA A 98 14.09 3.46 -12.30
CA ALA A 98 13.31 2.27 -12.63
C ALA A 98 11.91 2.34 -12.04
N ASN A 99 10.95 1.82 -12.79
CA ASN A 99 9.60 1.56 -12.31
C ASN A 99 9.30 0.05 -12.35
N TYR A 100 8.23 -0.34 -11.66
CA TYR A 100 7.87 -1.74 -11.53
C TYR A 100 7.57 -2.41 -12.89
N GLU A 101 6.86 -1.72 -13.79
CA GLU A 101 6.35 -2.32 -15.01
C GLU A 101 7.44 -2.62 -16.05
N GLN A 102 8.51 -1.85 -16.06
CA GLN A 102 9.55 -1.96 -17.10
C GLN A 102 10.79 -2.69 -16.61
N GLN A 103 11.45 -2.21 -15.54
CA GLN A 103 12.76 -2.73 -15.15
C GLN A 103 12.68 -3.78 -14.02
N ILE A 104 11.86 -3.50 -13.00
CA ILE A 104 11.79 -4.40 -11.83
C ILE A 104 11.13 -5.72 -12.21
N MET A 105 10.05 -5.68 -13.01
CA MET A 105 9.37 -6.87 -13.47
C MET A 105 10.23 -7.70 -14.44
N GLU A 106 11.04 -7.05 -15.27
CA GLU A 106 11.98 -7.76 -16.15
C GLU A 106 13.00 -8.58 -15.36
N CYS A 107 13.58 -8.02 -14.28
CA CYS A 107 14.47 -8.77 -13.38
C CYS A 107 13.75 -9.97 -12.76
N PHE A 108 12.52 -9.78 -12.29
CA PHE A 108 11.74 -10.89 -11.71
C PHE A 108 11.37 -11.98 -12.72
N GLN A 109 11.16 -11.64 -13.99
CA GLN A 109 10.94 -12.63 -15.06
C GLN A 109 12.21 -13.40 -15.40
N GLY A 110 13.37 -12.75 -15.26
CA GLY A 110 14.69 -13.39 -15.41
C GLY A 110 15.14 -14.21 -14.21
N GLU A 111 14.30 -14.37 -13.19
CA GLU A 111 14.64 -15.03 -11.91
C GLU A 111 15.79 -14.34 -11.16
N GLU A 112 16.00 -13.05 -11.42
CA GLU A 112 17.03 -12.23 -10.78
C GLU A 112 16.41 -11.27 -9.77
N ASP A 113 17.14 -11.00 -8.69
CA ASP A 113 16.77 -9.98 -7.72
C ASP A 113 17.16 -8.59 -8.24
N TYR A 114 16.39 -7.60 -7.84
CA TYR A 114 16.65 -6.21 -8.18
C TYR A 114 17.46 -5.53 -7.08
N TYR A 115 18.61 -4.95 -7.44
CA TYR A 115 19.55 -4.36 -6.49
C TYR A 115 19.47 -2.84 -6.48
N LEU A 116 19.40 -2.28 -5.26
CA LEU A 116 19.43 -0.84 -5.01
C LEU A 116 20.73 -0.47 -4.33
N LYS A 117 21.26 0.69 -4.68
CA LYS A 117 22.46 1.24 -4.07
C LYS A 117 22.15 1.93 -2.75
N LYS A 118 23.17 2.10 -1.93
CA LYS A 118 23.05 2.88 -0.70
C LYS A 118 22.59 4.31 -1.00
N TYR A 119 21.63 4.78 -0.22
CA TYR A 119 20.92 6.06 -0.35
C TYR A 119 19.90 6.15 -1.49
N ASP A 120 19.79 5.18 -2.39
CA ASP A 120 18.69 5.13 -3.33
C ASP A 120 17.35 5.09 -2.58
N TYR A 121 16.31 5.64 -3.18
CA TYR A 121 14.99 5.72 -2.57
C TYR A 121 14.02 4.78 -3.28
N LEU A 122 13.39 3.90 -2.51
CA LEU A 122 12.32 3.03 -2.99
C LEU A 122 10.98 3.60 -2.52
N LYS A 123 10.04 3.72 -3.45
CA LYS A 123 8.65 4.11 -3.18
C LYS A 123 7.71 3.00 -3.62
N VAL A 124 6.81 2.61 -2.74
CA VAL A 124 5.76 1.62 -3.01
C VAL A 124 4.41 2.26 -2.78
N ILE A 125 3.51 2.09 -3.75
CA ILE A 125 2.15 2.61 -3.72
C ILE A 125 1.20 1.44 -3.95
N ILE A 126 0.20 1.32 -3.10
CA ILE A 126 -0.89 0.36 -3.30
C ILE A 126 -2.12 1.09 -3.76
N LYS A 127 -2.68 0.64 -4.88
CA LYS A 127 -3.91 1.17 -5.47
C LYS A 127 -5.00 0.11 -5.46
N ASP A 128 -6.24 0.57 -5.34
CA ASP A 128 -7.42 -0.29 -5.47
C ASP A 128 -7.81 -0.51 -6.94
N SER A 129 -8.92 -1.24 -7.16
CA SER A 129 -9.47 -1.51 -8.50
C SER A 129 -9.95 -0.24 -9.23
N ASN A 130 -10.13 0.88 -8.53
CA ASN A 130 -10.54 2.17 -9.08
C ASN A 130 -9.34 3.11 -9.31
N ASP A 131 -8.12 2.59 -9.22
CA ASP A 131 -6.86 3.36 -9.32
C ASP A 131 -6.66 4.40 -8.21
N GLN A 132 -7.40 4.27 -7.10
CA GLN A 132 -7.25 5.14 -5.94
C GLN A 132 -6.13 4.62 -5.03
N ILE A 133 -5.32 5.55 -4.54
CA ILE A 133 -4.22 5.21 -3.62
C ILE A 133 -4.82 4.84 -2.27
N VAL A 134 -4.64 3.59 -1.86
CA VAL A 134 -5.04 3.06 -0.55
C VAL A 134 -3.97 3.32 0.50
N ALA A 135 -2.72 3.11 0.12
CA ALA A 135 -1.56 3.34 0.98
C ALA A 135 -0.31 3.56 0.15
N TRP A 136 0.68 4.22 0.71
CA TRP A 136 2.01 4.33 0.15
C TRP A 136 3.05 4.41 1.27
N TYR A 137 4.22 3.90 1.00
CA TYR A 137 5.38 4.03 1.88
C TYR A 137 6.66 4.04 1.05
N GLY A 138 7.70 4.70 1.56
CA GLY A 138 8.98 4.74 0.89
C GLY A 138 10.10 5.15 1.83
N GLY A 139 11.32 4.88 1.41
CA GLY A 139 12.48 5.24 2.19
C GLY A 139 13.80 4.94 1.50
N SER A 140 14.85 5.57 2.00
CA SER A 140 16.19 5.41 1.46
C SER A 140 16.85 4.12 1.96
N VAL A 141 17.59 3.47 1.08
CA VAL A 141 18.38 2.27 1.36
C VAL A 141 19.52 2.63 2.32
N LYS A 142 19.66 1.87 3.40
CA LYS A 142 20.67 2.09 4.44
C LYS A 142 21.97 1.35 4.15
N TYR A 143 21.87 0.15 3.60
CA TYR A 143 22.97 -0.74 3.32
C TYR A 143 22.94 -1.15 1.85
N GLU A 144 24.10 -1.29 1.25
CA GLU A 144 24.26 -1.80 -0.11
C GLU A 144 24.50 -3.30 -0.03
N ALA A 145 23.80 -4.08 -0.87
CA ALA A 145 24.11 -5.49 -1.04
C ALA A 145 25.44 -5.61 -1.82
N TYR A 146 26.39 -6.33 -1.25
CA TYR A 146 27.66 -6.64 -1.89
C TYR A 146 27.57 -7.95 -2.68
#